data_5e55143e80a40a74e534a6014d97d3a2
#
_entry.id   5e55143e80a40a74e534a6014d97d3a2
#
_cell.length_a   1.000
_cell.length_b   1.000
_cell.length_c   1.000
_cell.angle_alpha   90.00
_cell.angle_beta   90.00
_cell.angle_gamma   90.00
#
_symmetry.space_group_name_H-M   'P 1'
#
loop_
_entity.id
_entity.type
_entity.pdbx_description
1 polymer ?
#
loop_
_entity_poly.entity_id
_entity_poly.type
_entity_poly.pdbx_seq_one_letter_code
_entity_poly.pdbx_strand_id
1 'polypeptide(L)'
;MKNVQNRKIVLVSGNFNIVHPGHLRLLYFAKGCGDKLIVALFHNNSNTFVDFEDRKAALLALDTVDSVLEVNEDDLGKVLLEIKPSIVVKGKEHEVSHNLEKKILETYGGKLIFASGEIQFSSKDLLRKEIFDDNYFKIYDSEDFQKKDKIDIPDLI
;
A
#
# COMPACT_ATOMS: atom_id res chain seq x y z
N MET A 1 19.60 31.06 1.84
CA MET A 1 18.73 30.21 2.67
C MET A 1 18.05 29.19 1.77
N LYS A 2 18.42 27.94 1.91
CA LYS A 2 17.67 26.86 1.23
C LYS A 2 16.30 26.78 1.89
N ASN A 3 15.24 27.10 1.16
CA ASN A 3 13.88 26.79 1.57
C ASN A 3 13.83 25.29 1.80
N VAL A 4 13.79 24.88 3.06
CA VAL A 4 13.38 23.53 3.43
C VAL A 4 11.89 23.49 3.11
N GLN A 5 11.56 23.18 1.88
CA GLN A 5 10.19 22.88 1.50
C GLN A 5 9.73 21.77 2.44
N ASN A 6 8.71 22.09 3.22
CA ASN A 6 8.07 21.16 4.14
C ASN A 6 7.40 20.07 3.28
N ARG A 7 8.15 19.03 2.92
CA ARG A 7 7.67 17.95 2.06
C ARG A 7 6.54 17.21 2.75
N LYS A 8 5.44 17.09 2.06
CA LYS A 8 4.27 16.39 2.56
C LYS A 8 4.50 14.88 2.49
N ILE A 9 4.70 14.26 3.65
CA ILE A 9 4.91 12.82 3.77
C ILE A 9 3.57 12.11 3.84
N VAL A 10 3.43 11.08 3.02
CA VAL A 10 2.31 10.14 3.06
C VAL A 10 2.83 8.78 3.51
N LEU A 11 2.11 8.12 4.39
CA LEU A 11 2.45 6.80 4.90
C LEU A 11 1.34 5.80 4.61
N VAL A 12 1.75 4.62 4.18
CA VAL A 12 0.89 3.42 4.06
C VAL A 12 1.54 2.32 4.87
N SER A 13 0.78 1.53 5.59
CA SER A 13 1.29 0.41 6.37
C SER A 13 0.64 -0.92 5.98
N GLY A 14 1.36 -2.01 6.14
CA GLY A 14 0.82 -3.33 5.87
C GLY A 14 1.84 -4.45 5.73
N ASN A 15 1.34 -5.64 5.48
CA ASN A 15 2.15 -6.83 5.25
C ASN A 15 2.67 -6.94 3.81
N PHE A 16 1.88 -6.57 2.83
CA PHE A 16 2.21 -6.65 1.41
C PHE A 16 2.84 -7.99 1.01
N ASN A 17 2.18 -9.09 1.33
CA ASN A 17 2.68 -10.45 1.04
C ASN A 17 2.97 -10.63 -0.46
N ILE A 18 2.00 -10.26 -1.29
CA ILE A 18 2.14 -10.21 -2.74
C ILE A 18 1.56 -8.88 -3.20
N VAL A 19 2.32 -8.13 -3.97
CA VAL A 19 1.83 -6.91 -4.59
C VAL A 19 0.87 -7.28 -5.71
N HIS A 20 -0.34 -6.79 -5.62
CA HIS A 20 -1.43 -7.05 -6.58
C HIS A 20 -2.08 -5.73 -7.01
N PRO A 21 -2.97 -5.73 -8.03
CA PRO A 21 -3.58 -4.50 -8.53
C PRO A 21 -4.23 -3.62 -7.47
N GLY A 22 -4.83 -4.21 -6.42
CA GLY A 22 -5.38 -3.45 -5.29
C GLY A 22 -4.31 -2.67 -4.53
N HIS A 23 -3.15 -3.26 -4.29
CA HIS A 23 -2.00 -2.58 -3.69
C HIS A 23 -1.45 -1.48 -4.60
N LEU A 24 -1.34 -1.73 -5.91
CA LEU A 24 -0.87 -0.73 -6.86
C LEU A 24 -1.76 0.51 -6.88
N ARG A 25 -3.08 0.33 -6.84
CA ARG A 25 -4.04 1.44 -6.77
C ARG A 25 -3.92 2.21 -5.47
N LEU A 26 -3.82 1.51 -4.35
CA LEU A 26 -3.62 2.12 -3.04
C LEU A 26 -2.35 2.98 -3.01
N LEU A 27 -1.24 2.42 -3.47
CA LEU A 27 0.06 3.11 -3.49
C LEU A 27 0.08 4.28 -4.47
N TYR A 28 -0.52 4.13 -5.63
CA TYR A 28 -0.67 5.21 -6.61
C TYR A 28 -1.49 6.37 -6.06
N PHE A 29 -2.64 6.07 -5.45
CA PHE A 29 -3.48 7.06 -4.79
C PHE A 29 -2.72 7.77 -3.66
N ALA A 30 -2.04 7.01 -2.80
CA ALA A 30 -1.26 7.55 -1.70
C ALA A 30 -0.13 8.47 -2.19
N LYS A 31 0.59 8.09 -3.24
CA LYS A 31 1.62 8.93 -3.85
C LYS A 31 1.05 10.25 -4.36
N GLY A 32 -0.15 10.24 -4.92
CA GLY A 32 -0.85 11.45 -5.35
C GLY A 32 -1.27 12.40 -4.23
N CYS A 33 -1.31 11.92 -2.98
CA CYS A 33 -1.70 12.72 -1.82
C CYS A 33 -0.58 13.61 -1.26
N GLY A 34 0.67 13.42 -1.66
CA GLY A 34 1.79 14.19 -1.13
C GLY A 34 3.06 14.10 -1.96
N ASP A 35 4.17 14.52 -1.38
CA ASP A 35 5.46 14.61 -2.07
C ASP A 35 6.30 13.34 -1.95
N LYS A 36 6.19 12.64 -0.82
CA LYS A 36 6.96 11.45 -0.51
C LYS A 36 6.07 10.37 0.06
N LEU A 37 6.09 9.17 -0.55
CA LEU A 37 5.40 7.99 -0.06
C LEU A 37 6.38 7.07 0.68
N ILE A 38 6.08 6.83 1.95
CA ILE A 38 6.76 5.85 2.79
C ILE A 38 5.82 4.67 3.03
N VAL A 39 6.29 3.46 2.79
CA VAL A 39 5.57 2.24 3.17
C VAL A 39 6.18 1.70 4.46
N ALA A 40 5.40 1.69 5.52
CA ALA A 40 5.72 1.00 6.76
C ALA A 40 5.39 -0.48 6.60
N LEU A 41 6.41 -1.27 6.28
CA LEU A 41 6.28 -2.70 6.00
C LEU A 41 6.47 -3.48 7.29
N PHE A 42 5.48 -4.29 7.64
CA PHE A 42 5.51 -5.07 8.86
C PHE A 42 6.51 -6.23 8.77
N HIS A 43 7.22 -6.48 9.87
CA HIS A 43 8.02 -7.68 10.05
C HIS A 43 7.20 -8.95 9.82
N ASN A 44 7.90 -10.06 9.63
CA ASN A 44 7.26 -11.36 9.57
C ASN A 44 6.39 -11.60 10.82
N ASN A 45 5.15 -11.98 10.59
CA ASN A 45 4.15 -12.22 11.63
C ASN A 45 3.24 -13.40 11.21
N SER A 46 2.25 -13.72 12.03
CA SER A 46 1.33 -14.84 11.76
C SER A 46 0.53 -14.70 10.45
N ASN A 47 0.42 -13.50 9.89
CA ASN A 47 -0.30 -13.23 8.65
C ASN A 47 0.62 -13.12 7.43
N THR A 48 1.95 -13.17 7.61
CA THR A 48 2.90 -13.14 6.50
C THR A 48 3.27 -14.55 6.07
N PHE A 49 3.40 -14.76 4.76
CA PHE A 49 3.86 -16.01 4.16
C PHE A 49 4.97 -15.81 3.13
N VAL A 50 5.33 -14.56 2.84
CA VAL A 50 6.49 -14.16 2.05
C VAL A 50 7.48 -13.49 2.98
N ASP A 51 8.76 -13.81 2.86
CA ASP A 51 9.79 -13.24 3.71
C ASP A 51 9.91 -11.72 3.56
N PHE A 52 10.32 -11.04 4.63
CA PHE A 52 10.41 -9.59 4.68
C PHE A 52 11.28 -9.01 3.55
N GLU A 53 12.45 -9.58 3.30
CA GLU A 53 13.36 -9.07 2.27
C GLU A 53 12.76 -9.14 0.86
N ASP A 54 12.01 -10.18 0.55
CA ASP A 54 11.34 -10.33 -0.74
C ASP A 54 10.16 -9.34 -0.89
N ARG A 55 9.40 -9.13 0.17
CA ARG A 55 8.31 -8.14 0.21
C ARG A 55 8.85 -6.72 0.07
N LYS A 56 9.93 -6.40 0.75
CA LYS A 56 10.63 -5.12 0.63
C LYS A 56 11.14 -4.88 -0.78
N ALA A 57 11.78 -5.86 -1.39
CA ALA A 57 12.30 -5.77 -2.75
C ALA A 57 11.19 -5.49 -3.78
N ALA A 58 10.04 -6.15 -3.65
CA ALA A 58 8.88 -5.94 -4.51
C ALA A 58 8.36 -4.50 -4.42
N LEU A 59 8.26 -3.95 -3.21
CA LEU A 59 7.82 -2.56 -3.00
C LEU A 59 8.82 -1.53 -3.53
N LEU A 60 10.11 -1.75 -3.31
CA LEU A 60 11.15 -0.84 -3.77
C LEU A 60 11.32 -0.84 -5.30
N ALA A 61 10.84 -1.87 -5.98
CA ALA A 61 10.79 -1.92 -7.44
C ALA A 61 9.72 -1.02 -8.06
N LEU A 62 8.79 -0.51 -7.25
CA LEU A 62 7.70 0.37 -7.71
C LEU A 62 8.13 1.84 -7.70
N ASP A 63 7.90 2.54 -8.80
CA ASP A 63 8.22 3.96 -8.93
C ASP A 63 7.43 4.85 -7.96
N THR A 64 6.25 4.40 -7.54
CA THR A 64 5.39 5.13 -6.60
C THR A 64 5.92 5.13 -5.17
N VAL A 65 6.72 4.16 -4.79
CA VAL A 65 7.27 4.01 -3.43
C VAL A 65 8.63 4.70 -3.33
N ASP A 66 8.73 5.72 -2.50
CA ASP A 66 9.99 6.44 -2.28
C ASP A 66 10.88 5.76 -1.24
N SER A 67 10.29 5.20 -0.21
CA SER A 67 11.03 4.49 0.85
C SER A 67 10.19 3.40 1.48
N VAL A 68 10.85 2.37 1.97
CA VAL A 68 10.25 1.33 2.81
C VAL A 68 10.87 1.41 4.19
N LEU A 69 10.03 1.42 5.22
CA LEU A 69 10.42 1.42 6.62
C LEU A 69 10.04 0.07 7.25
N GLU A 70 10.99 -0.58 7.87
CA GLU A 70 10.77 -1.82 8.60
C GLU A 70 10.16 -1.54 9.98
N VAL A 71 9.01 -2.11 10.28
CA VAL A 71 8.23 -1.82 11.49
C VAL A 71 7.62 -3.09 12.08
N ASN A 72 7.68 -3.24 13.39
CA ASN A 72 6.77 -4.16 14.06
C ASN A 72 5.37 -3.56 14.09
N GLU A 73 4.36 -4.34 13.82
CA GLU A 73 2.96 -3.87 13.79
C GLU A 73 2.58 -3.13 15.08
N ASP A 74 3.01 -3.65 16.24
CA ASP A 74 2.74 -3.05 17.54
C ASP A 74 3.43 -1.70 17.76
N ASP A 75 4.48 -1.40 17.01
CA ASP A 75 5.26 -0.15 17.11
C ASP A 75 4.80 0.93 16.11
N LEU A 76 3.78 0.67 15.31
CA LEU A 76 3.30 1.61 14.31
C LEU A 76 2.94 2.97 14.91
N GLY A 77 2.31 2.99 16.08
CA GLY A 77 1.98 4.23 16.77
C GLY A 77 3.18 5.10 17.10
N LYS A 78 4.30 4.48 17.54
CA LYS A 78 5.57 5.18 17.80
C LYS A 78 6.16 5.77 16.52
N VAL A 79 6.12 5.00 15.44
CA VAL A 79 6.60 5.43 14.12
C VAL A 79 5.83 6.65 13.62
N LEU A 80 4.51 6.65 13.77
CA LEU A 80 3.67 7.81 13.41
C LEU A 80 4.04 9.06 14.19
N LEU A 81 4.33 8.94 15.48
CA LEU A 81 4.75 10.06 16.32
C LEU A 81 6.14 10.60 15.99
N GLU A 82 7.04 9.73 15.52
CA GLU A 82 8.39 10.12 15.10
C GLU A 82 8.40 10.77 13.72
N ILE A 83 7.79 10.15 12.74
CA ILE A 83 7.79 10.60 11.34
C ILE A 83 6.80 11.75 11.15
N LYS A 84 5.68 11.73 11.86
CA LYS A 84 4.57 12.69 11.72
C LYS A 84 4.13 12.87 10.26
N PRO A 85 3.73 11.79 9.58
CA PRO A 85 3.23 11.93 8.22
C PRO A 85 2.02 12.87 8.20
N SER A 86 1.94 13.71 7.18
CA SER A 86 0.79 14.60 7.00
C SER A 86 -0.48 13.81 6.71
N ILE A 87 -0.34 12.68 6.04
CA ILE A 87 -1.44 11.81 5.63
C ILE A 87 -1.03 10.35 5.84
N VAL A 88 -1.93 9.57 6.40
CA VAL A 88 -1.91 8.11 6.36
C VAL A 88 -3.04 7.65 5.45
N VAL A 89 -2.73 6.76 4.50
CA VAL A 89 -3.71 6.18 3.59
C VAL A 89 -3.92 4.71 3.93
N LYS A 90 -5.17 4.30 4.03
CA LYS A 90 -5.59 2.90 4.23
C LYS A 90 -6.59 2.49 3.15
N GLY A 91 -6.70 1.20 2.91
CA GLY A 91 -7.75 0.68 2.05
C GLY A 91 -9.14 0.94 2.62
N LYS A 92 -10.13 1.12 1.76
CA LYS A 92 -11.52 1.39 2.16
C LYS A 92 -12.12 0.30 3.06
N GLU A 93 -11.66 -0.93 2.94
CA GLU A 93 -12.05 -2.06 3.79
C GLU A 93 -11.77 -1.82 5.29
N HIS A 94 -10.87 -0.91 5.62
CA HIS A 94 -10.55 -0.54 7.00
C HIS A 94 -11.38 0.62 7.56
N GLU A 95 -12.26 1.23 6.75
CA GLU A 95 -13.02 2.44 7.15
C GLU A 95 -13.91 2.20 8.35
N VAL A 96 -14.54 1.03 8.44
CA VAL A 96 -15.44 0.66 9.54
C VAL A 96 -14.74 0.01 10.73
N SER A 97 -13.45 -0.29 10.62
CA SER A 97 -12.67 -0.86 11.70
C SER A 97 -12.14 0.21 12.65
N HIS A 98 -11.76 -0.19 13.87
CA HIS A 98 -11.14 0.73 14.82
C HIS A 98 -9.74 1.11 14.34
N ASN A 99 -9.57 2.38 13.98
CA ASN A 99 -8.30 2.90 13.49
C ASN A 99 -7.60 3.70 14.60
N LEU A 100 -6.62 3.07 15.25
CA LEU A 100 -5.81 3.71 16.29
C LEU A 100 -5.01 4.89 15.73
N GLU A 101 -4.60 4.79 14.46
CA GLU A 101 -3.83 5.82 13.77
C GLU A 101 -4.55 7.16 13.73
N LYS A 102 -5.87 7.16 13.63
CA LYS A 102 -6.68 8.39 13.62
C LYS A 102 -6.42 9.25 14.85
N LYS A 103 -6.45 8.65 16.03
CA LYS A 103 -6.20 9.36 17.31
C LYS A 103 -4.80 9.96 17.36
N ILE A 104 -3.81 9.19 16.90
CA ILE A 104 -2.42 9.65 16.89
C ILE A 104 -2.23 10.80 15.91
N LEU A 105 -2.79 10.70 14.71
CA LEU A 105 -2.73 11.73 13.69
C LEU A 105 -3.37 13.04 14.18
N GLU A 106 -4.48 12.97 14.86
CA GLU A 106 -5.18 14.14 15.43
C GLU A 106 -4.31 14.91 16.42
N THR A 107 -3.37 14.25 17.11
CA THR A 107 -2.49 14.92 18.09
C THR A 107 -1.56 15.96 17.47
N TYR A 108 -1.25 15.86 16.18
CA TYR A 108 -0.37 16.80 15.46
C TYR A 108 -0.97 17.36 14.16
N GLY A 109 -2.25 17.13 13.91
CA GLY A 109 -2.95 17.67 12.74
C GLY A 109 -2.79 16.84 11.46
N GLY A 110 -2.35 15.58 11.55
CA GLY A 110 -2.34 14.64 10.42
C GLY A 110 -3.75 14.17 10.05
N LYS A 111 -3.88 13.60 8.86
CA LYS A 111 -5.16 13.12 8.33
C LYS A 111 -5.08 11.63 7.96
N LEU A 112 -6.14 10.90 8.28
CA LEU A 112 -6.37 9.53 7.82
C LEU A 112 -7.32 9.56 6.62
N ILE A 113 -6.89 9.00 5.49
CA ILE A 113 -7.66 8.94 4.26
C ILE A 113 -7.85 7.47 3.86
N PHE A 114 -9.05 7.12 3.43
CA PHE A 114 -9.35 5.80 2.90
C PHE A 114 -9.38 5.85 1.37
N ALA A 115 -8.56 4.99 0.75
CA ALA A 115 -8.56 4.86 -0.68
C ALA A 115 -9.80 4.10 -1.15
N SER A 116 -10.58 4.72 -2.02
CA SER A 116 -11.71 4.08 -2.67
C SER A 116 -11.21 3.13 -3.76
N GLY A 117 -10.87 1.91 -3.38
CA GLY A 117 -10.64 0.82 -4.34
C GLY A 117 -11.94 0.04 -4.50
N GLU A 118 -12.54 0.04 -5.68
CA GLU A 118 -13.76 -0.74 -5.94
C GLU A 118 -13.51 -2.26 -5.95
N ILE A 119 -12.26 -2.70 -5.77
CA ILE A 119 -11.88 -4.09 -5.96
C ILE A 119 -11.09 -4.57 -4.76
N GLN A 120 -11.70 -5.52 -4.05
CA GLN A 120 -11.05 -6.22 -2.96
C GLN A 120 -10.33 -7.45 -3.49
N PHE A 121 -9.00 -7.44 -3.42
CA PHE A 121 -8.19 -8.64 -3.61
C PHE A 121 -7.47 -8.98 -2.33
N SER A 122 -7.38 -10.26 -2.03
CA SER A 122 -6.41 -10.76 -1.07
C SER A 122 -5.30 -11.49 -1.81
N SER A 123 -4.09 -11.46 -1.25
CA SER A 123 -2.96 -12.25 -1.77
C SER A 123 -3.28 -13.74 -1.81
N LYS A 124 -4.12 -14.23 -0.90
CA LYS A 124 -4.61 -15.62 -0.88
C LYS A 124 -5.47 -15.96 -2.09
N ASP A 125 -6.33 -15.04 -2.50
CA ASP A 125 -7.20 -15.25 -3.68
C ASP A 125 -6.40 -15.27 -4.97
N LEU A 126 -5.36 -14.45 -5.09
CA LEU A 126 -4.45 -14.46 -6.24
C LEU A 126 -3.66 -15.73 -6.32
N LEU A 127 -3.08 -16.23 -5.24
CA LEU A 127 -2.36 -17.50 -5.20
C LEU A 127 -3.25 -18.66 -5.57
N ARG A 128 -4.49 -18.66 -5.09
CA ARG A 128 -5.46 -19.71 -5.44
C ARG A 128 -5.74 -19.72 -6.95
N LYS A 129 -5.85 -18.58 -7.58
CA LYS A 129 -6.03 -18.46 -9.03
C LYS A 129 -4.83 -18.95 -9.80
N GLU A 130 -3.62 -18.56 -9.44
CA GLU A 130 -2.39 -19.02 -10.09
C GLU A 130 -2.21 -20.54 -10.03
N ILE A 131 -2.61 -21.18 -8.94
CA ILE A 131 -2.47 -22.62 -8.76
C ILE A 131 -3.52 -23.41 -9.55
N PHE A 132 -4.72 -22.85 -9.76
CA PHE A 132 -5.86 -23.58 -10.30
C PHE A 132 -6.32 -23.15 -11.70
N ASP A 133 -5.67 -22.17 -12.32
CA ASP A 133 -6.04 -21.70 -13.66
C ASP A 133 -5.08 -22.23 -14.72
N ASP A 134 -5.60 -23.07 -15.63
CA ASP A 134 -4.82 -23.70 -16.72
C ASP A 134 -4.69 -22.84 -17.99
N ASN A 135 -5.16 -21.60 -18.00
CA ASN A 135 -5.17 -20.71 -19.17
C ASN A 135 -4.12 -19.59 -19.10
N TYR A 136 -2.87 -19.92 -19.42
CA TYR A 136 -1.69 -19.18 -18.99
C TYR A 136 -1.15 -18.09 -19.89
N PHE A 137 -1.61 -17.89 -21.12
CA PHE A 137 -0.88 -17.01 -22.02
C PHE A 137 -1.75 -15.92 -22.64
N LYS A 138 -1.94 -14.84 -21.88
CA LYS A 138 -2.35 -13.54 -22.45
C LYS A 138 -1.21 -12.57 -22.20
N ILE A 139 -0.59 -12.06 -23.25
CA ILE A 139 0.39 -11.00 -23.15
C ILE A 139 -0.37 -9.67 -23.15
N TYR A 140 -0.13 -8.85 -22.13
CA TYR A 140 -0.66 -7.49 -22.04
C TYR A 140 0.50 -6.52 -22.17
N ASP A 141 0.39 -5.55 -23.05
CA ASP A 141 1.36 -4.47 -23.13
C ASP A 141 1.15 -3.46 -22.00
N SER A 142 2.24 -2.85 -21.55
CA SER A 142 2.19 -1.81 -20.52
C SER A 142 1.30 -0.62 -20.91
N GLU A 143 1.15 -0.36 -22.22
CA GLU A 143 0.24 0.65 -22.73
C GLU A 143 -1.24 0.31 -22.52
N ASP A 144 -1.60 -0.96 -22.55
CA ASP A 144 -2.96 -1.41 -22.30
C ASP A 144 -3.33 -1.27 -20.82
N PHE A 145 -2.35 -1.39 -19.93
CA PHE A 145 -2.52 -1.20 -18.50
C PHE A 145 -2.81 0.27 -18.15
N GLN A 146 -2.18 1.21 -18.87
CA GLN A 146 -2.37 2.65 -18.64
C GLN A 146 -3.69 3.19 -19.18
N LYS A 147 -4.27 2.56 -20.22
CA LYS A 147 -5.53 3.00 -20.85
C LYS A 147 -6.78 2.58 -20.11
N LYS A 148 -6.70 1.63 -19.18
CA LYS A 148 -7.84 1.16 -18.41
C LYS A 148 -7.90 1.88 -17.07
N ASP A 149 -8.70 2.93 -16.96
CA ASP A 149 -9.04 3.56 -15.68
C ASP A 149 -9.77 2.61 -14.71
N LYS A 150 -10.17 1.44 -15.19
CA LYS A 150 -10.74 0.34 -14.43
C LYS A 150 -10.12 -0.95 -14.92
N ILE A 151 -9.37 -1.62 -14.06
CA ILE A 151 -9.03 -3.02 -14.27
C ILE A 151 -10.30 -3.80 -13.97
N ASP A 152 -10.96 -4.27 -15.01
CA ASP A 152 -12.09 -5.18 -14.85
C ASP A 152 -11.54 -6.58 -14.61
N ILE A 153 -11.61 -6.99 -13.38
CA ILE A 153 -10.99 -8.21 -12.90
C ILE A 153 -11.78 -9.49 -13.22
N PRO A 154 -13.11 -9.46 -13.45
CA PRO A 154 -13.76 -10.61 -14.06
C PRO A 154 -13.10 -11.09 -15.35
N ASP A 155 -12.42 -10.22 -16.08
CA ASP A 155 -11.70 -10.55 -17.30
C ASP A 155 -10.33 -11.24 -17.06
N LEU A 156 -9.87 -11.30 -15.82
CA LEU A 156 -8.67 -12.02 -15.38
C LEU A 156 -8.98 -13.44 -14.88
N ILE A 157 -10.23 -13.83 -14.87
CA ILE A 157 -10.69 -15.16 -14.45
C ILE A 157 -10.77 -16.08 -15.65
#